data_0dfdefac230d3ebfbf6cbba6355ff627
#
_entry.id   0dfdefac230d3ebfbf6cbba6355ff627
#
_cell.length_a   1.000
_cell.length_b   1.000
_cell.length_c   1.000
_cell.angle_alpha   90.00
_cell.angle_beta   90.00
_cell.angle_gamma   90.00
#
_symmetry.space_group_name_H-M   'P 1'
#
loop_
_entity.id
_entity.type
_entity.pdbx_description
1 polymer ?
#
loop_
_entity_poly.entity_id
_entity_poly.type
_entity_poly.pdbx_seq_one_letter_code
_entity_poly.pdbx_strand_id
1 'polypeptide(L)'
;YARIFEKRDDHFVECTADGDRVLDTEEEARLRPFCGTGGIHKKPEIAVFKYDDKIYGFLYVERHRKNRLIYDEADCIRQIANSVSGALKNISAYEKVYQVSIHDELTGLYNRSYCSEFIKNLDIKEHPTGMIYLDMDNFKLYNDLYGEETGDQILKWSASQVQNLCSDKMSVFRVGSNEFLIIAEESRKEILLSFARLIQNTILEQKEDKPKVIQPITFSIGIAWDKNMAESARKLFRQARRAAFY
;
A
#
# COMPACT_ATOMS: atom_id res chain seq x y z
N TYR A 1 -34.29 -7.16 15.85
CA TYR A 1 -33.73 -6.75 14.58
C TYR A 1 -32.32 -6.20 14.83
N ALA A 2 -31.31 -6.76 14.19
CA ALA A 2 -29.92 -6.37 14.36
C ALA A 2 -29.34 -5.94 13.00
N ARG A 3 -28.58 -4.86 12.98
CA ARG A 3 -27.89 -4.33 11.79
C ARG A 3 -26.42 -4.07 12.14
N ILE A 4 -25.52 -4.39 11.23
CA ILE A 4 -24.09 -4.17 11.37
C ILE A 4 -23.70 -3.06 10.39
N PHE A 5 -22.95 -2.09 10.88
CA PHE A 5 -22.46 -0.98 10.11
C PHE A 5 -20.94 -0.92 10.17
N GLU A 6 -20.32 -0.81 9.01
CA GLU A 6 -18.88 -0.57 8.87
C GLU A 6 -18.63 0.90 8.55
N LYS A 7 -17.58 1.49 9.12
CA LYS A 7 -17.12 2.82 8.76
C LYS A 7 -16.13 2.73 7.61
N ARG A 8 -16.49 3.33 6.46
CA ARG A 8 -15.60 3.50 5.29
C ARG A 8 -15.39 4.99 5.07
N ASP A 9 -14.14 5.43 5.22
CA ASP A 9 -13.78 6.86 5.20
C ASP A 9 -14.66 7.70 6.14
N ASP A 10 -15.49 8.59 5.60
CA ASP A 10 -16.40 9.45 6.34
C ASP A 10 -17.85 8.96 6.39
N HIS A 11 -18.17 7.82 5.79
CA HIS A 11 -19.51 7.25 5.69
C HIS A 11 -19.66 5.95 6.46
N PHE A 12 -20.91 5.63 6.84
CA PHE A 12 -21.25 4.32 7.36
C PHE A 12 -22.00 3.51 6.30
N VAL A 13 -21.62 2.25 6.16
CA VAL A 13 -22.19 1.29 5.22
C VAL A 13 -22.83 0.17 6.02
N GLU A 14 -24.10 -0.12 5.73
CA GLU A 14 -24.79 -1.27 6.31
C GLU A 14 -24.34 -2.55 5.61
N CYS A 15 -23.76 -3.46 6.37
CA CYS A 15 -23.35 -4.77 5.87
C CYS A 15 -24.54 -5.72 5.87
N THR A 16 -24.98 -6.17 4.70
CA THR A 16 -26.11 -7.11 4.53
C THR A 16 -25.65 -8.37 3.80
N ALA A 17 -26.42 -9.45 3.93
CA ALA A 17 -26.14 -10.69 3.22
C ALA A 17 -26.25 -10.55 1.69
N ASP A 18 -27.06 -9.58 1.23
CA ASP A 18 -27.32 -9.33 -0.19
C ASP A 18 -26.41 -8.27 -0.81
N GLY A 19 -25.48 -7.72 -0.03
CA GLY A 19 -24.54 -6.68 -0.42
C GLY A 19 -24.60 -5.45 0.50
N ASP A 20 -23.56 -4.65 0.43
CA ASP A 20 -23.42 -3.46 1.28
C ASP A 20 -24.32 -2.32 0.80
N ARG A 21 -25.00 -1.64 1.73
CA ARG A 21 -25.84 -0.48 1.47
C ARG A 21 -25.24 0.76 2.13
N VAL A 22 -24.94 1.77 1.33
CA VAL A 22 -24.52 3.09 1.84
C VAL A 22 -25.72 3.76 2.48
N LEU A 23 -25.55 4.31 3.68
CA LEU A 23 -26.59 5.06 4.39
C LEU A 23 -26.84 6.40 3.71
N ASP A 24 -28.10 6.83 3.68
CA ASP A 24 -28.40 8.19 3.30
C ASP A 24 -28.04 9.19 4.43
N THR A 25 -28.02 10.48 4.08
CA THR A 25 -27.60 11.56 5.00
C THR A 25 -28.47 11.64 6.25
N GLU A 26 -29.76 11.31 6.16
CA GLU A 26 -30.70 11.38 7.28
C GLU A 26 -30.49 10.18 8.23
N GLU A 27 -30.31 8.98 7.69
CA GLU A 27 -30.00 7.76 8.45
C GLU A 27 -28.65 7.94 9.19
N GLU A 28 -27.65 8.47 8.49
CA GLU A 28 -26.33 8.71 9.06
C GLU A 28 -26.38 9.75 10.20
N ALA A 29 -27.12 10.84 10.02
CA ALA A 29 -27.29 11.86 11.04
C ALA A 29 -27.98 11.31 12.31
N ARG A 30 -28.87 10.32 12.18
CA ARG A 30 -29.50 9.65 13.34
C ARG A 30 -28.53 8.76 14.10
N LEU A 31 -27.54 8.20 13.45
CA LEU A 31 -26.58 7.26 14.04
C LEU A 31 -25.31 7.94 14.57
N ARG A 32 -24.87 9.07 13.97
CA ARG A 32 -23.68 9.83 14.37
C ARG A 32 -23.57 10.16 15.87
N PRO A 33 -24.62 10.56 16.58
CA PRO A 33 -24.52 10.87 18.01
C PRO A 33 -24.06 9.68 18.87
N PHE A 34 -24.27 8.46 18.39
CA PHE A 34 -23.96 7.24 19.12
C PHE A 34 -22.54 6.71 18.82
N CYS A 35 -21.92 7.15 17.72
CA CYS A 35 -20.61 6.66 17.27
C CYS A 35 -19.43 7.19 18.11
N GLY A 36 -19.61 8.27 18.88
CA GLY A 36 -18.55 8.88 19.70
C GLY A 36 -18.36 8.28 21.10
N THR A 37 -19.34 7.53 21.58
CA THR A 37 -19.34 6.99 22.93
C THR A 37 -19.20 5.48 22.93
N GLY A 38 -17.99 5.00 23.22
CA GLY A 38 -17.80 3.55 23.40
C GLY A 38 -18.69 3.02 24.51
N GLY A 39 -19.66 2.16 24.17
CA GLY A 39 -20.56 1.59 25.15
C GLY A 39 -21.89 1.11 24.57
N ILE A 40 -22.78 0.60 25.42
CA ILE A 40 -24.13 0.19 25.07
C ILE A 40 -25.10 1.30 25.41
N HIS A 41 -25.87 1.77 24.43
CA HIS A 41 -26.89 2.80 24.56
C HIS A 41 -28.27 2.16 24.78
N LYS A 42 -29.09 2.77 25.63
CA LYS A 42 -30.35 2.17 26.11
C LYS A 42 -31.52 2.15 25.14
N LYS A 43 -31.51 2.93 24.04
CA LYS A 43 -32.62 2.92 23.02
C LYS A 43 -32.23 3.73 21.78
N PRO A 44 -31.98 3.13 20.64
CA PRO A 44 -31.68 1.73 20.38
C PRO A 44 -30.38 1.31 21.05
N GLU A 45 -30.11 0.01 21.17
CA GLU A 45 -28.85 -0.46 21.73
C GLU A 45 -27.79 -0.52 20.65
N ILE A 46 -26.71 0.20 20.90
CA ILE A 46 -25.59 0.31 19.95
C ILE A 46 -24.31 -0.12 20.65
N ALA A 47 -23.63 -1.09 20.06
CA ALA A 47 -22.30 -1.50 20.48
C ALA A 47 -21.28 -1.09 19.42
N VAL A 48 -20.33 -0.22 19.81
CA VAL A 48 -19.32 0.35 18.90
C VAL A 48 -18.11 -0.55 18.83
N PHE A 49 -17.64 -0.83 17.59
CA PHE A 49 -16.38 -1.50 17.34
C PHE A 49 -15.29 -0.47 17.23
N LYS A 50 -14.39 -0.42 18.21
CA LYS A 50 -13.29 0.52 18.18
C LYS A 50 -11.95 -0.15 18.51
N TYR A 51 -10.90 0.36 17.88
CA TYR A 51 -9.51 0.02 18.17
C TYR A 51 -8.64 1.26 17.98
N ASP A 52 -7.72 1.52 18.94
CA ASP A 52 -6.78 2.65 18.91
C ASP A 52 -7.48 4.01 18.70
N ASP A 53 -8.57 4.24 19.46
CA ASP A 53 -9.49 5.39 19.37
C ASP A 53 -10.16 5.60 17.98
N LYS A 54 -9.90 4.72 17.01
CA LYS A 54 -10.58 4.72 15.73
C LYS A 54 -11.83 3.83 15.79
N ILE A 55 -12.93 4.36 15.28
CA ILE A 55 -14.20 3.63 15.16
C ILE A 55 -14.21 2.95 13.79
N TYR A 56 -14.41 1.64 13.79
CA TYR A 56 -14.51 0.81 12.57
C TYR A 56 -15.95 0.52 12.19
N GLY A 57 -16.86 0.62 13.13
CA GLY A 57 -18.26 0.36 12.89
C GLY A 57 -19.06 0.20 14.19
N PHE A 58 -20.28 -0.25 14.07
CA PHE A 58 -21.14 -0.51 15.21
C PHE A 58 -22.21 -1.57 14.89
N LEU A 59 -22.68 -2.24 15.94
CA LEU A 59 -23.84 -3.11 15.94
C LEU A 59 -25.03 -2.33 16.46
N TYR A 60 -26.08 -2.21 15.66
CA TYR A 60 -27.35 -1.59 16.02
C TYR A 60 -28.38 -2.69 16.27
N VAL A 61 -29.01 -2.66 17.46
CA VAL A 61 -30.04 -3.64 17.85
C VAL A 61 -31.32 -2.90 18.22
N GLU A 62 -32.38 -3.14 17.45
CA GLU A 62 -33.70 -2.60 17.67
C GLU A 62 -34.71 -3.69 17.99
N ARG A 63 -35.60 -3.45 18.95
CA ARG A 63 -36.66 -4.38 19.32
C ARG A 63 -38.01 -3.91 18.83
N HIS A 64 -38.78 -4.84 18.29
CA HIS A 64 -40.18 -4.60 17.91
C HIS A 64 -41.18 -4.63 19.09
N ARG A 65 -40.77 -5.07 20.28
CA ARG A 65 -41.65 -5.14 21.46
C ARG A 65 -41.07 -4.36 22.64
N LYS A 66 -41.95 -3.77 23.45
CA LYS A 66 -41.65 -2.93 24.65
C LYS A 66 -40.94 -3.67 25.81
N ASN A 67 -40.49 -4.89 25.65
CA ASN A 67 -39.80 -5.64 26.70
C ASN A 67 -38.34 -5.11 26.83
N ARG A 68 -37.91 -4.87 28.06
CA ARG A 68 -36.50 -4.60 28.39
C ARG A 68 -35.64 -5.77 27.95
N LEU A 69 -34.42 -5.49 27.50
CA LEU A 69 -33.38 -6.53 27.36
C LEU A 69 -33.21 -7.23 28.73
N ILE A 70 -33.22 -8.54 28.71
CA ILE A 70 -32.79 -9.33 29.82
C ILE A 70 -31.29 -9.08 29.99
N TYR A 71 -30.80 -9.05 31.22
CA TYR A 71 -29.40 -8.73 31.52
C TYR A 71 -28.40 -9.51 30.66
N ASP A 72 -28.70 -10.76 30.36
CA ASP A 72 -27.91 -11.67 29.52
C ASP A 72 -27.78 -11.21 28.05
N GLU A 73 -28.78 -10.53 27.48
CA GLU A 73 -28.75 -10.09 26.07
C GLU A 73 -27.86 -8.87 25.88
N ALA A 74 -27.84 -7.93 26.84
CA ALA A 74 -26.92 -6.80 26.84
C ALA A 74 -25.46 -7.25 26.96
N ASP A 75 -25.22 -8.29 27.77
CA ASP A 75 -23.89 -8.89 27.88
C ASP A 75 -23.48 -9.64 26.61
N CYS A 76 -24.39 -10.33 25.93
CA CYS A 76 -24.14 -10.92 24.63
C CYS A 76 -23.73 -9.87 23.57
N ILE A 77 -24.46 -8.75 23.50
CA ILE A 77 -24.12 -7.65 22.57
C ILE A 77 -22.73 -7.09 22.87
N ARG A 78 -22.41 -6.92 24.15
CA ARG A 78 -21.08 -6.45 24.58
C ARG A 78 -19.98 -7.45 24.24
N GLN A 79 -20.22 -8.74 24.45
CA GLN A 79 -19.28 -9.79 24.08
C GLN A 79 -19.02 -9.86 22.59
N ILE A 80 -20.07 -9.72 21.75
CA ILE A 80 -19.94 -9.63 20.29
C ILE A 80 -19.07 -8.41 19.91
N ALA A 81 -19.36 -7.22 20.45
CA ALA A 81 -18.61 -6.02 20.16
C ALA A 81 -17.13 -6.14 20.57
N ASN A 82 -16.85 -6.74 21.73
CA ASN A 82 -15.49 -6.98 22.19
C ASN A 82 -14.76 -8.01 21.31
N SER A 83 -15.46 -9.07 20.87
CA SER A 83 -14.88 -10.07 19.97
C SER A 83 -14.55 -9.50 18.60
N VAL A 84 -15.44 -8.68 18.04
CA VAL A 84 -15.20 -7.97 16.76
C VAL A 84 -14.04 -6.98 16.91
N SER A 85 -14.01 -6.19 17.99
CA SER A 85 -12.92 -5.25 18.26
C SER A 85 -11.57 -5.97 18.43
N GLY A 86 -11.56 -7.14 19.07
CA GLY A 86 -10.38 -7.99 19.18
C GLY A 86 -9.91 -8.55 17.83
N ALA A 87 -10.83 -8.98 16.99
CA ALA A 87 -10.53 -9.43 15.62
C ALA A 87 -9.95 -8.29 14.76
N LEU A 88 -10.55 -7.10 14.82
CA LEU A 88 -10.05 -5.90 14.12
C LEU A 88 -8.64 -5.52 14.57
N LYS A 89 -8.36 -5.59 15.89
CA LYS A 89 -7.01 -5.39 16.42
C LYS A 89 -6.01 -6.36 15.84
N ASN A 90 -6.37 -7.64 15.77
CA ASN A 90 -5.49 -8.66 15.20
C ASN A 90 -5.26 -8.43 13.71
N ILE A 91 -6.30 -8.14 12.93
CA ILE A 91 -6.19 -7.82 11.50
C ILE A 91 -5.26 -6.63 11.29
N SER A 92 -5.47 -5.52 12.02
CA SER A 92 -4.61 -4.33 11.91
C SER A 92 -3.15 -4.61 12.30
N ALA A 93 -2.92 -5.48 13.30
CA ALA A 93 -1.57 -5.90 13.66
C ALA A 93 -0.92 -6.75 12.56
N TYR A 94 -1.67 -7.68 11.96
CA TYR A 94 -1.19 -8.47 10.82
C TYR A 94 -0.89 -7.59 9.60
N GLU A 95 -1.75 -6.64 9.28
CA GLU A 95 -1.51 -5.69 8.19
C GLU A 95 -0.23 -4.89 8.40
N LYS A 96 -0.01 -4.36 9.63
CA LYS A 96 1.24 -3.64 9.95
C LYS A 96 2.47 -4.53 9.78
N VAL A 97 2.44 -5.76 10.30
CA VAL A 97 3.53 -6.72 10.15
C VAL A 97 3.75 -7.08 8.69
N TYR A 98 2.68 -7.27 7.93
CA TYR A 98 2.77 -7.55 6.49
C TYR A 98 3.40 -6.37 5.74
N GLN A 99 2.94 -5.14 5.98
CA GLN A 99 3.52 -3.94 5.34
C GLN A 99 5.01 -3.81 5.63
N VAL A 100 5.45 -4.00 6.88
CA VAL A 100 6.88 -4.00 7.24
C VAL A 100 7.63 -5.13 6.52
N SER A 101 7.00 -6.29 6.34
CA SER A 101 7.66 -7.45 5.71
C SER A 101 7.86 -7.30 4.20
N ILE A 102 7.05 -6.49 3.52
CA ILE A 102 7.10 -6.30 2.06
C ILE A 102 7.81 -5.01 1.61
N HIS A 103 8.04 -4.07 2.52
CA HIS A 103 8.71 -2.80 2.20
C HIS A 103 10.17 -2.78 2.68
N ASP A 104 10.98 -1.96 2.03
CA ASP A 104 12.33 -1.61 2.43
C ASP A 104 12.27 -0.46 3.44
N GLU A 105 12.84 -0.65 4.63
CA GLU A 105 12.76 0.30 5.75
C GLU A 105 13.40 1.66 5.43
N LEU A 106 14.43 1.69 4.58
CA LEU A 106 15.13 2.92 4.24
C LEU A 106 14.34 3.76 3.25
N THR A 107 13.86 3.14 2.16
CA THR A 107 13.30 3.86 1.01
C THR A 107 11.77 3.84 0.95
N GLY A 108 11.11 2.96 1.70
CA GLY A 108 9.67 2.74 1.65
C GLY A 108 9.17 2.00 0.39
N LEU A 109 10.03 1.71 -0.58
CA LEU A 109 9.69 0.91 -1.74
C LEU A 109 9.45 -0.56 -1.37
N TYR A 110 8.88 -1.33 -2.26
CA TYR A 110 8.82 -2.77 -2.06
C TYR A 110 10.23 -3.37 -1.97
N ASN A 111 10.42 -4.31 -1.05
CA ASN A 111 11.71 -4.91 -0.81
C ASN A 111 12.04 -6.05 -1.79
N ARG A 112 13.27 -6.55 -1.75
CA ARG A 112 13.77 -7.64 -2.59
C ARG A 112 13.00 -8.95 -2.42
N SER A 113 12.57 -9.26 -1.19
CA SER A 113 11.83 -10.50 -0.91
C SER A 113 10.48 -10.48 -1.60
N TYR A 114 9.74 -9.38 -1.45
CA TYR A 114 8.46 -9.19 -2.13
C TYR A 114 8.60 -9.11 -3.64
N CYS A 115 9.66 -8.47 -4.16
CA CYS A 115 9.99 -8.49 -5.60
C CYS A 115 10.11 -9.93 -6.14
N SER A 116 10.79 -10.79 -5.40
CA SER A 116 10.98 -12.20 -5.81
C SER A 116 9.68 -12.98 -5.84
N GLU A 117 8.79 -12.73 -4.90
CA GLU A 117 7.44 -13.30 -4.83
C GLU A 117 6.56 -12.72 -5.94
N PHE A 118 6.57 -11.41 -6.15
CA PHE A 118 5.83 -10.72 -7.19
C PHE A 118 6.19 -11.29 -8.58
N ILE A 119 7.48 -11.36 -8.91
CA ILE A 119 7.97 -11.93 -10.19
C ILE A 119 7.56 -13.40 -10.36
N LYS A 120 7.48 -14.18 -9.28
CA LYS A 120 7.06 -15.58 -9.34
C LYS A 120 5.58 -15.73 -9.70
N ASN A 121 4.76 -14.81 -9.18
CA ASN A 121 3.31 -14.84 -9.33
C ASN A 121 2.81 -14.00 -10.52
N LEU A 122 3.68 -13.19 -11.13
CA LEU A 122 3.35 -12.32 -12.25
C LEU A 122 3.06 -13.16 -13.51
N ASP A 123 1.81 -13.12 -13.96
CA ASP A 123 1.42 -13.77 -15.23
C ASP A 123 1.60 -12.78 -16.39
N ILE A 124 2.77 -12.85 -17.04
CA ILE A 124 3.09 -12.01 -18.20
C ILE A 124 2.44 -12.51 -19.50
N LYS A 125 1.66 -13.61 -19.46
CA LYS A 125 0.97 -14.16 -20.64
C LYS A 125 -0.33 -13.43 -20.95
N GLU A 126 -0.89 -12.73 -19.97
CA GLU A 126 -2.14 -11.99 -20.17
C GLU A 126 -1.90 -10.58 -20.72
N HIS A 127 -0.79 -9.93 -20.30
CA HIS A 127 -0.51 -8.54 -20.67
C HIS A 127 0.96 -8.31 -21.00
N PRO A 128 1.26 -7.49 -22.04
CA PRO A 128 2.64 -7.08 -22.34
C PRO A 128 3.28 -6.40 -21.12
N THR A 129 4.36 -6.99 -20.62
CA THR A 129 5.05 -6.50 -19.43
C THR A 129 6.45 -6.00 -19.78
N GLY A 130 6.82 -4.88 -19.17
CA GLY A 130 8.15 -4.32 -19.25
C GLY A 130 8.82 -4.24 -17.88
N MET A 131 10.15 -4.31 -17.86
CA MET A 131 10.97 -4.15 -16.68
C MET A 131 12.07 -3.12 -16.94
N ILE A 132 12.24 -2.19 -16.01
CA ILE A 132 13.31 -1.20 -16.01
C ILE A 132 14.15 -1.44 -14.78
N TYR A 133 15.40 -1.80 -14.99
CA TYR A 133 16.38 -1.97 -13.93
C TYR A 133 17.24 -0.71 -13.81
N LEU A 134 17.40 -0.19 -12.61
CA LEU A 134 18.15 1.01 -12.29
C LEU A 134 19.29 0.63 -11.33
N ASP A 135 20.52 0.95 -11.67
CA ASP A 135 21.69 0.83 -10.81
C ASP A 135 22.27 2.23 -10.61
N MET A 136 22.34 2.71 -9.37
CA MET A 136 22.89 4.03 -9.08
C MET A 136 24.41 4.01 -9.27
N ASP A 137 24.88 4.85 -10.20
CA ASP A 137 26.29 4.92 -10.54
C ASP A 137 27.13 5.45 -9.36
N ASN A 138 28.29 4.84 -9.16
CA ASN A 138 29.28 5.28 -8.17
C ASN A 138 28.77 5.40 -6.73
N PHE A 139 27.73 4.66 -6.32
CA PHE A 139 27.13 4.78 -4.99
C PHE A 139 28.15 4.59 -3.86
N LYS A 140 29.10 3.66 -4.02
CA LYS A 140 30.17 3.49 -3.06
C LYS A 140 31.01 4.77 -2.89
N LEU A 141 31.29 5.49 -3.98
CA LEU A 141 32.04 6.75 -3.95
C LEU A 141 31.29 7.82 -3.14
N TYR A 142 29.95 7.89 -3.23
CA TYR A 142 29.17 8.81 -2.39
C TYR A 142 29.32 8.47 -0.91
N ASN A 143 29.25 7.19 -0.53
CA ASN A 143 29.46 6.78 0.85
C ASN A 143 30.89 7.10 1.33
N ASP A 144 31.89 6.86 0.49
CA ASP A 144 33.29 7.12 0.83
C ASP A 144 33.59 8.64 0.97
N LEU A 145 32.94 9.50 0.17
CA LEU A 145 33.16 10.95 0.17
C LEU A 145 32.28 11.70 1.17
N TYR A 146 31.04 11.29 1.35
CA TYR A 146 30.04 12.06 2.11
C TYR A 146 29.49 11.32 3.34
N GLY A 147 29.92 10.08 3.56
CA GLY A 147 29.43 9.21 4.64
C GLY A 147 28.13 8.47 4.31
N GLU A 148 27.88 7.38 5.03
CA GLU A 148 26.72 6.49 4.84
C GLU A 148 25.38 7.23 5.02
N GLU A 149 25.31 8.17 5.97
CA GLU A 149 24.08 8.96 6.19
C GLU A 149 23.69 9.77 4.96
N THR A 150 24.66 10.36 4.25
CA THR A 150 24.41 11.07 2.99
C THR A 150 24.03 10.10 1.89
N GLY A 151 24.64 8.92 1.84
CA GLY A 151 24.26 7.84 0.92
C GLY A 151 22.83 7.40 1.12
N ASP A 152 22.40 7.24 2.37
CA ASP A 152 21.01 6.91 2.72
C ASP A 152 20.03 8.01 2.28
N GLN A 153 20.40 9.28 2.47
CA GLN A 153 19.59 10.42 1.99
C GLN A 153 19.47 10.41 0.46
N ILE A 154 20.55 10.11 -0.26
CA ILE A 154 20.54 9.98 -1.73
C ILE A 154 19.59 8.86 -2.16
N LEU A 155 19.65 7.70 -1.50
CA LEU A 155 18.78 6.57 -1.80
C LEU A 155 17.30 6.91 -1.55
N LYS A 156 16.98 7.51 -0.40
CA LYS A 156 15.61 7.95 -0.05
C LYS A 156 15.07 8.94 -1.07
N TRP A 157 15.85 9.97 -1.37
CA TRP A 157 15.47 10.99 -2.33
C TRP A 157 15.24 10.39 -3.72
N SER A 158 16.17 9.59 -4.23
CA SER A 158 16.05 8.96 -5.54
C SER A 158 14.84 8.01 -5.62
N ALA A 159 14.62 7.22 -4.58
CA ALA A 159 13.46 6.34 -4.48
C ALA A 159 12.14 7.12 -4.55
N SER A 160 12.05 8.24 -3.81
CA SER A 160 10.89 9.13 -3.85
C SER A 160 10.65 9.73 -5.24
N GLN A 161 11.72 10.21 -5.92
CA GLN A 161 11.60 10.74 -7.29
C GLN A 161 11.06 9.67 -8.26
N VAL A 162 11.63 8.46 -8.22
CA VAL A 162 11.18 7.35 -9.07
C VAL A 162 9.73 6.97 -8.77
N GLN A 163 9.37 6.83 -7.49
CA GLN A 163 8.02 6.47 -7.07
C GLN A 163 6.98 7.50 -7.54
N ASN A 164 7.29 8.79 -7.43
CA ASN A 164 6.39 9.88 -7.83
C ASN A 164 6.13 9.93 -9.36
N LEU A 165 7.01 9.36 -10.16
CA LEU A 165 6.83 9.26 -11.61
C LEU A 165 5.98 8.05 -12.02
N CYS A 166 5.85 7.05 -11.17
CA CYS A 166 5.18 5.81 -11.50
C CYS A 166 3.65 5.95 -11.46
N SER A 167 2.97 5.29 -12.40
CA SER A 167 1.52 5.15 -12.42
C SER A 167 1.08 3.92 -11.61
N ASP A 168 -0.24 3.76 -11.42
CA ASP A 168 -0.84 2.62 -10.70
C ASP A 168 -0.53 1.25 -11.35
N LYS A 169 -0.16 1.22 -12.64
CA LYS A 169 0.28 0.02 -13.36
C LYS A 169 1.77 -0.28 -13.24
N MET A 170 2.47 0.47 -12.41
CA MET A 170 3.91 0.34 -12.19
C MET A 170 4.20 0.04 -10.72
N SER A 171 4.95 -1.03 -10.49
CA SER A 171 5.42 -1.41 -9.15
C SER A 171 6.93 -1.17 -9.05
N VAL A 172 7.37 -0.52 -7.97
CA VAL A 172 8.78 -0.16 -7.74
C VAL A 172 9.34 -0.94 -6.57
N PHE A 173 10.51 -1.52 -6.78
CA PHE A 173 11.19 -2.38 -5.82
C PHE A 173 12.62 -1.90 -5.60
N ARG A 174 13.11 -1.99 -4.37
CA ARG A 174 14.54 -1.95 -4.06
C ARG A 174 15.06 -3.39 -4.03
N VAL A 175 15.92 -3.74 -4.99
CA VAL A 175 16.38 -5.13 -5.19
C VAL A 175 17.83 -5.37 -4.77
N GLY A 176 18.55 -4.29 -4.44
CA GLY A 176 19.94 -4.31 -3.98
C GLY A 176 20.26 -3.10 -3.11
N SER A 177 21.55 -2.90 -2.80
CA SER A 177 22.02 -1.77 -1.99
C SER A 177 21.71 -0.42 -2.65
N ASN A 178 21.96 -0.32 -3.95
CA ASN A 178 21.77 0.86 -4.81
C ASN A 178 20.99 0.51 -6.10
N GLU A 179 20.29 -0.64 -6.09
CA GLU A 179 19.62 -1.20 -7.25
C GLU A 179 18.09 -1.13 -7.08
N PHE A 180 17.40 -0.66 -8.11
CA PHE A 180 15.94 -0.58 -8.14
C PHE A 180 15.39 -1.31 -9.38
N LEU A 181 14.17 -1.80 -9.26
CA LEU A 181 13.44 -2.43 -10.36
C LEU A 181 12.05 -1.79 -10.46
N ILE A 182 11.66 -1.46 -11.67
CA ILE A 182 10.29 -1.05 -11.99
C ILE A 182 9.70 -2.14 -12.87
N ILE A 183 8.55 -2.67 -12.49
CA ILE A 183 7.74 -3.58 -13.30
C ILE A 183 6.54 -2.80 -13.80
N ALA A 184 6.38 -2.71 -15.11
CA ALA A 184 5.31 -1.99 -15.79
C ALA A 184 4.42 -3.00 -16.54
N GLU A 185 3.20 -3.19 -16.03
CA GLU A 185 2.19 -4.03 -16.64
C GLU A 185 1.47 -3.29 -17.79
N GLU A 186 0.95 -4.02 -18.76
CA GLU A 186 0.26 -3.47 -19.95
C GLU A 186 1.07 -2.40 -20.70
N SER A 187 2.40 -2.51 -20.72
CA SER A 187 3.29 -1.47 -21.22
C SER A 187 3.79 -1.74 -22.65
N ARG A 188 4.15 -0.66 -23.35
CA ARG A 188 4.78 -0.69 -24.68
C ARG A 188 6.24 -0.28 -24.58
N LYS A 189 7.06 -0.79 -25.49
CA LYS A 189 8.50 -0.51 -25.52
C LYS A 189 8.81 1.00 -25.56
N GLU A 190 8.08 1.73 -26.37
CA GLU A 190 8.26 3.18 -26.55
C GLU A 190 7.99 3.95 -25.24
N ILE A 191 6.97 3.51 -24.48
CA ILE A 191 6.63 4.07 -23.17
C ILE A 191 7.75 3.82 -22.17
N LEU A 192 8.29 2.59 -22.12
CA LEU A 192 9.41 2.26 -21.24
C LEU A 192 10.65 3.07 -21.52
N LEU A 193 10.99 3.26 -22.82
CA LEU A 193 12.13 4.07 -23.23
C LEU A 193 11.95 5.55 -22.86
N SER A 194 10.74 6.10 -23.07
CA SER A 194 10.42 7.47 -22.71
C SER A 194 10.44 7.64 -21.19
N PHE A 195 9.94 6.68 -20.46
CA PHE A 195 9.91 6.70 -19.00
C PHE A 195 11.32 6.60 -18.40
N ALA A 196 12.20 5.78 -18.94
CA ALA A 196 13.60 5.70 -18.51
C ALA A 196 14.33 7.05 -18.71
N ARG A 197 14.09 7.73 -19.84
CA ARG A 197 14.61 9.08 -20.09
C ARG A 197 14.04 10.10 -19.10
N LEU A 198 12.74 10.00 -18.79
CA LEU A 198 12.10 10.87 -17.81
C LEU A 198 12.74 10.70 -16.44
N ILE A 199 13.01 9.47 -16.00
CA ILE A 199 13.72 9.19 -14.74
C ILE A 199 15.09 9.88 -14.74
N GLN A 200 15.90 9.67 -15.79
CA GLN A 200 17.24 10.28 -15.87
C GLN A 200 17.17 11.80 -15.79
N ASN A 201 16.28 12.44 -16.55
CA ASN A 201 16.13 13.90 -16.55
C ASN A 201 15.65 14.41 -15.19
N THR A 202 14.66 13.74 -14.56
CA THR A 202 14.16 14.15 -13.24
C THR A 202 15.25 14.08 -12.19
N ILE A 203 16.02 13.01 -12.14
CA ILE A 203 17.12 12.83 -11.18
C ILE A 203 18.23 13.90 -11.39
N LEU A 204 18.51 14.28 -12.63
CA LEU A 204 19.52 15.31 -12.95
C LEU A 204 19.02 16.73 -12.64
N GLU A 205 17.78 17.04 -12.99
CA GLU A 205 17.24 18.40 -13.00
C GLU A 205 16.55 18.80 -11.69
N GLN A 206 15.94 17.82 -10.98
CA GLN A 206 15.21 18.10 -9.74
C GLN A 206 16.14 18.57 -8.63
N LYS A 207 15.82 19.74 -8.07
CA LYS A 207 16.64 20.39 -7.02
C LYS A 207 15.97 20.38 -5.64
N GLU A 208 14.66 20.19 -5.58
CA GLU A 208 13.92 20.13 -4.30
C GLU A 208 14.37 18.94 -3.49
N ASP A 209 14.67 19.17 -2.21
CA ASP A 209 15.10 18.17 -1.24
C ASP A 209 16.27 17.29 -1.69
N LYS A 210 16.95 17.67 -2.79
CA LYS A 210 18.12 16.93 -3.29
C LYS A 210 19.28 17.05 -2.33
N PRO A 211 19.90 15.93 -1.93
CA PRO A 211 21.09 15.92 -1.10
C PRO A 211 22.21 16.77 -1.73
N LYS A 212 22.90 17.55 -0.89
CA LYS A 212 23.99 18.44 -1.33
C LYS A 212 25.25 17.64 -1.61
N VAL A 213 25.38 17.15 -2.82
CA VAL A 213 26.57 16.44 -3.32
C VAL A 213 27.13 17.14 -4.53
N ILE A 214 28.46 17.12 -4.70
CA ILE A 214 29.16 17.76 -5.82
C ILE A 214 28.95 16.93 -7.10
N GLN A 215 29.01 15.61 -6.99
CA GLN A 215 28.84 14.69 -8.10
C GLN A 215 27.37 14.60 -8.51
N PRO A 216 27.04 14.58 -9.81
CA PRO A 216 25.68 14.37 -10.28
C PRO A 216 25.22 12.93 -9.97
N ILE A 217 24.05 12.77 -9.35
CA ILE A 217 23.44 11.46 -9.16
C ILE A 217 22.95 10.96 -10.53
N THR A 218 23.42 9.78 -10.93
CA THR A 218 23.04 9.14 -12.21
C THR A 218 22.71 7.67 -12.01
N PHE A 219 22.03 7.09 -12.98
CA PHE A 219 21.68 5.66 -13.01
C PHE A 219 22.10 5.03 -14.33
N SER A 220 22.70 3.87 -14.25
CA SER A 220 22.76 2.92 -15.36
C SER A 220 21.41 2.23 -15.49
N ILE A 221 20.77 2.33 -16.66
CA ILE A 221 19.39 1.87 -16.85
C ILE A 221 19.32 0.76 -17.88
N GLY A 222 18.81 -0.39 -17.47
CA GLY A 222 18.53 -1.52 -18.37
C GLY A 222 17.04 -1.76 -18.54
N ILE A 223 16.60 -1.95 -19.79
CA ILE A 223 15.20 -2.16 -20.13
C ILE A 223 15.02 -3.52 -20.80
N ALA A 224 14.03 -4.28 -20.34
CA ALA A 224 13.55 -5.48 -21.02
C ALA A 224 12.04 -5.39 -21.22
N TRP A 225 11.56 -5.92 -22.34
CA TRP A 225 10.17 -5.89 -22.70
C TRP A 225 9.78 -7.12 -23.53
N ASP A 226 8.67 -7.73 -23.20
CA ASP A 226 8.14 -8.88 -23.91
C ASP A 226 6.81 -8.56 -24.58
N LYS A 227 6.87 -8.32 -25.89
CA LYS A 227 5.70 -8.08 -26.73
C LYS A 227 4.85 -9.33 -26.90
N ASN A 228 5.51 -10.47 -27.02
CA ASN A 228 4.87 -11.71 -27.47
C ASN A 228 4.36 -12.54 -26.29
N MET A 229 4.56 -12.07 -25.06
CA MET A 229 4.15 -12.78 -23.84
C MET A 229 4.67 -14.23 -23.80
N ALA A 230 5.86 -14.45 -24.39
CA ALA A 230 6.46 -15.76 -24.58
C ALA A 230 7.54 -16.07 -23.53
N GLU A 231 8.05 -15.04 -22.88
CA GLU A 231 9.13 -15.15 -21.92
C GLU A 231 8.59 -15.38 -20.49
N SER A 232 9.44 -15.81 -19.58
CA SER A 232 9.09 -15.81 -18.17
C SER A 232 9.47 -14.48 -17.50
N ALA A 233 8.72 -14.03 -16.51
CA ALA A 233 9.03 -12.81 -15.75
C ALA A 233 10.47 -12.82 -15.19
N ARG A 234 10.96 -13.99 -14.76
CA ARG A 234 12.34 -14.15 -14.30
C ARG A 234 13.38 -13.96 -15.42
N LYS A 235 13.05 -14.33 -16.65
CA LYS A 235 13.97 -14.12 -17.79
C LYS A 235 13.99 -12.63 -18.15
N LEU A 236 12.83 -11.99 -18.15
CA LEU A 236 12.71 -10.56 -18.40
C LEU A 236 13.50 -9.74 -17.37
N PHE A 237 13.38 -10.09 -16.08
CA PHE A 237 14.19 -9.48 -15.02
C PHE A 237 15.71 -9.61 -15.29
N ARG A 238 16.17 -10.80 -15.64
CA ARG A 238 17.59 -11.01 -15.93
C ARG A 238 18.06 -10.23 -17.16
N GLN A 239 17.22 -10.08 -18.18
CA GLN A 239 17.53 -9.28 -19.38
C GLN A 239 17.61 -7.79 -19.02
N ALA A 240 16.66 -7.23 -18.25
CA ALA A 240 16.70 -5.85 -17.78
C ALA A 240 17.98 -5.59 -16.97
N ARG A 241 18.25 -6.43 -15.98
CA ARG A 241 19.45 -6.32 -15.16
C ARG A 241 20.72 -6.37 -16.00
N ARG A 242 20.83 -7.31 -16.91
CA ARG A 242 22.00 -7.44 -17.79
C ARG A 242 22.20 -6.21 -18.67
N ALA A 243 21.10 -5.62 -19.18
CA ALA A 243 21.17 -4.42 -20.02
C ALA A 243 21.66 -3.18 -19.27
N ALA A 244 21.53 -3.11 -17.96
CA ALA A 244 22.05 -2.01 -17.15
C ALA A 244 23.58 -2.04 -16.96
N PHE A 245 24.21 -3.21 -17.16
CA PHE A 245 25.67 -3.40 -16.98
C PHE A 245 26.47 -3.46 -18.29
N TYR A 246 25.82 -3.19 -19.43
CA TYR A 246 26.47 -3.12 -20.75
C TYR A 246 26.37 -1.70 -21.33
#